data_db018165b91760f8b6765c425b14e285
#
_entry.id   db018165b91760f8b6765c425b14e285
#
_cell.length_a   1.000
_cell.length_b   1.000
_cell.length_c   1.000
_cell.angle_alpha   90.00
_cell.angle_beta   90.00
_cell.angle_gamma   90.00
#
_symmetry.space_group_name_H-M   'P 1'
#
loop_
_entity.id
_entity.type
_entity.pdbx_description
1 polymer ?
#
loop_
_entity_poly.entity_id
_entity_poly.type
_entity_poly.pdbx_seq_one_letter_code
_entity_poly.pdbx_strand_id
1 'polypeptide(L)'
;MRSPGSARPPRICSSPSSGRTRARFPTAGHLVSWAKFASGVKESAGKRKGSGSTGHGNPYLGRVLGEAAVAASKTNTFLGERYRRIARRRGKKRAIVAVGRSILVIAWHLLSNPEAHFHDLGAGFYDTRIRPERAKRNHIRQLEALGYKVTLEPAA
;
A
#
# COMPACT_ATOMS: atom_id res chain seq x y z
N MET A 1 -1.36 -24.39 62.65
CA MET A 1 -2.18 -23.96 61.53
C MET A 1 -1.41 -22.97 60.70
N ARG A 2 -0.97 -23.34 59.50
CA ARG A 2 -0.24 -22.51 58.56
C ARG A 2 -1.18 -22.10 57.43
N SER A 3 -1.36 -20.79 57.27
CA SER A 3 -2.19 -20.21 56.18
C SER A 3 -1.51 -20.42 54.82
N PRO A 4 -2.25 -20.80 53.76
CA PRO A 4 -1.65 -20.97 52.42
C PRO A 4 -1.40 -19.61 51.77
N GLY A 5 -0.18 -19.46 51.25
CA GLY A 5 0.28 -18.27 50.55
C GLY A 5 -0.48 -18.02 49.24
N SER A 6 -0.98 -16.81 49.14
CA SER A 6 -1.59 -16.22 47.95
C SER A 6 -0.58 -16.17 46.80
N ALA A 7 -0.72 -17.04 45.80
CA ALA A 7 0.03 -17.01 44.60
C ALA A 7 -0.42 -15.78 43.77
N ARG A 8 0.49 -14.81 43.56
CA ARG A 8 0.29 -13.70 42.61
C ARG A 8 0.24 -14.26 41.19
N PRO A 9 -0.77 -13.85 40.39
CA PRO A 9 -0.76 -14.23 38.97
C PRO A 9 0.45 -13.62 38.25
N PRO A 10 0.99 -14.30 37.23
CA PRO A 10 2.12 -13.79 36.47
C PRO A 10 1.74 -12.45 35.80
N ARG A 11 2.57 -11.44 36.01
CA ARG A 11 2.47 -10.17 35.31
C ARG A 11 2.71 -10.45 33.83
N ILE A 12 1.66 -10.37 33.03
CA ILE A 12 1.78 -10.33 31.57
C ILE A 12 2.55 -9.04 31.26
N CYS A 13 3.81 -9.20 30.83
CA CYS A 13 4.59 -8.11 30.26
C CYS A 13 3.87 -7.65 29.00
N SER A 14 3.08 -6.60 29.13
CA SER A 14 2.59 -5.82 27.99
C SER A 14 3.82 -5.24 27.28
N SER A 15 4.14 -5.80 26.12
CA SER A 15 5.28 -5.39 25.30
C SER A 15 5.18 -3.90 24.92
N PRO A 16 6.18 -3.07 25.24
CA PRO A 16 6.11 -1.62 25.02
C PRO A 16 6.47 -1.22 23.58
N SER A 17 6.29 -2.10 22.61
CA SER A 17 6.74 -1.84 21.22
C SER A 17 5.87 -0.86 20.43
N SER A 18 4.57 -0.77 20.70
CA SER A 18 3.68 0.15 19.98
C SER A 18 3.91 1.62 20.30
N GLY A 19 4.31 1.95 21.52
CA GLY A 19 4.63 3.33 21.92
C GLY A 19 5.87 3.89 21.24
N ARG A 20 6.89 3.07 21.02
CA ARG A 20 8.17 3.51 20.39
C ARG A 20 8.02 3.88 18.92
N THR A 21 7.18 3.19 18.19
CA THR A 21 6.95 3.47 16.75
C THR A 21 6.27 4.83 16.57
N ARG A 22 5.24 5.13 17.35
CA ARG A 22 4.55 6.44 17.32
C ARG A 22 5.42 7.59 17.80
N ALA A 23 6.22 7.37 18.83
CA ALA A 23 7.15 8.41 19.31
C ALA A 23 8.19 8.80 18.24
N ARG A 24 8.70 7.83 17.47
CA ARG A 24 9.70 8.09 16.43
C ARG A 24 9.08 8.48 15.08
N PHE A 25 7.92 7.93 14.73
CA PHE A 25 7.20 8.20 13.49
C PHE A 25 5.72 8.48 13.80
N PRO A 26 5.36 9.75 14.03
CA PRO A 26 3.98 10.13 14.39
C PRO A 26 2.93 9.68 13.37
N THR A 27 3.31 9.60 12.10
CA THR A 27 2.44 9.11 11.02
C THR A 27 3.17 8.13 10.12
N ALA A 28 2.40 7.31 9.40
CA ALA A 28 2.93 6.41 8.36
C ALA A 28 3.72 7.18 7.28
N GLY A 29 3.33 8.44 7.00
CA GLY A 29 4.03 9.31 6.08
C GLY A 29 5.46 9.64 6.50
N HIS A 30 5.70 9.85 7.80
CA HIS A 30 7.05 10.07 8.35
C HIS A 30 7.93 8.84 8.16
N LEU A 31 7.42 7.64 8.46
CA LEU A 31 8.14 6.39 8.23
C LEU A 31 8.51 6.21 6.74
N VAL A 32 7.54 6.42 5.85
CA VAL A 32 7.74 6.29 4.39
C VAL A 32 8.76 7.31 3.87
N SER A 33 8.71 8.54 4.38
CA SER A 33 9.66 9.60 4.02
C SER A 33 11.07 9.28 4.51
N TRP A 34 11.20 8.82 5.76
CA TRP A 34 12.47 8.38 6.34
C TRP A 34 13.06 7.21 5.55
N ALA A 35 12.27 6.22 5.19
CA ALA A 35 12.67 5.07 4.39
C ALA A 35 12.95 5.42 2.92
N LYS A 36 12.73 6.67 2.50
CA LYS A 36 12.88 7.14 1.10
C LYS A 36 11.99 6.41 0.08
N PHE A 37 10.85 5.89 0.51
CA PHE A 37 9.81 5.34 -0.37
C PHE A 37 8.76 6.38 -0.80
N ALA A 38 9.01 7.65 -0.55
CA ALA A 38 8.27 8.78 -1.10
C ALA A 38 9.06 9.40 -2.26
N SER A 39 8.44 9.55 -3.42
CA SER A 39 9.05 10.29 -4.52
C SER A 39 9.07 11.78 -4.19
N GLY A 40 10.24 12.41 -4.27
CA GLY A 40 10.36 13.85 -4.14
C GLY A 40 9.66 14.56 -5.32
N VAL A 41 9.04 15.70 -5.05
CA VAL A 41 8.56 16.61 -6.10
C VAL A 41 9.59 17.72 -6.24
N LYS A 42 10.17 17.84 -7.43
CA LYS A 42 11.01 18.99 -7.78
C LYS A 42 10.16 19.97 -8.58
N GLU A 43 9.80 21.07 -7.94
CA GLU A 43 9.06 22.15 -8.57
C GLU A 43 9.92 23.43 -8.57
N SER A 44 9.89 24.13 -9.68
CA SER A 44 10.53 25.45 -9.80
C SER A 44 9.64 26.32 -10.66
N ALA A 45 9.23 27.49 -10.13
CA ALA A 45 8.35 28.47 -10.79
C ALA A 45 7.04 27.83 -11.32
N GLY A 46 6.36 27.01 -10.49
CA GLY A 46 5.11 26.35 -10.86
C GLY A 46 5.24 25.23 -11.89
N LYS A 47 6.46 24.93 -12.38
CA LYS A 47 6.72 23.83 -13.32
C LYS A 47 7.40 22.68 -12.63
N ARG A 48 6.86 21.46 -12.80
CA ARG A 48 7.45 20.26 -12.28
C ARG A 48 8.69 19.88 -13.09
N LYS A 49 9.88 19.91 -12.47
CA LYS A 49 11.15 19.53 -13.08
C LYS A 49 11.49 18.06 -12.77
N GLY A 50 11.58 17.24 -13.82
CA GLY A 50 12.08 15.86 -13.76
C GLY A 50 11.11 14.82 -13.18
N SER A 51 11.52 13.56 -13.25
CA SER A 51 10.85 12.45 -12.57
C SER A 51 11.29 12.46 -11.12
N GLY A 52 10.37 12.59 -10.17
CA GLY A 52 10.69 12.47 -8.75
C GLY A 52 11.39 11.13 -8.46
N SER A 53 12.69 11.17 -8.18
CA SER A 53 13.44 10.01 -7.72
C SER A 53 13.21 9.81 -6.23
N THR A 54 13.22 8.56 -5.78
CA THR A 54 13.37 8.24 -4.37
C THR A 54 14.82 8.54 -3.97
N GLY A 55 15.04 9.18 -2.82
CA GLY A 55 16.38 9.39 -2.30
C GLY A 55 17.06 8.09 -1.88
N HIS A 56 18.33 8.17 -1.53
CA HIS A 56 19.06 7.05 -0.93
C HIS A 56 18.55 6.85 0.50
N GLY A 57 17.93 5.71 0.76
CA GLY A 57 17.47 5.27 2.08
C GLY A 57 18.37 4.13 2.61
N ASN A 58 17.89 3.45 3.64
CA ASN A 58 18.55 2.25 4.14
C ASN A 58 18.54 1.14 3.06
N PRO A 59 19.71 0.66 2.59
CA PRO A 59 19.79 -0.31 1.50
C PRO A 59 19.18 -1.65 1.85
N TYR A 60 19.28 -2.10 3.11
CA TYR A 60 18.67 -3.35 3.57
C TYR A 60 17.14 -3.27 3.51
N LEU A 61 16.57 -2.18 4.02
CA LEU A 61 15.13 -1.97 3.97
C LEU A 61 14.64 -1.85 2.52
N GLY A 62 15.39 -1.13 1.68
CA GLY A 62 15.10 -1.00 0.26
C GLY A 62 15.07 -2.35 -0.46
N ARG A 63 16.04 -3.22 -0.19
CA ARG A 63 16.12 -4.57 -0.73
C ARG A 63 14.94 -5.43 -0.28
N VAL A 64 14.70 -5.54 1.03
CA VAL A 64 13.61 -6.36 1.60
C VAL A 64 12.25 -5.93 1.04
N LEU A 65 11.97 -4.62 1.02
CA LEU A 65 10.72 -4.11 0.46
C LEU A 65 10.61 -4.30 -1.05
N GLY A 66 11.73 -4.24 -1.75
CA GLY A 66 11.79 -4.53 -3.18
C GLY A 66 11.45 -6.00 -3.48
N GLU A 67 12.07 -6.92 -2.75
CA GLU A 67 11.79 -8.37 -2.84
C GLU A 67 10.33 -8.68 -2.47
N ALA A 68 9.82 -8.12 -1.38
CA ALA A 68 8.43 -8.28 -0.97
C ALA A 68 7.44 -7.73 -2.02
N ALA A 69 7.74 -6.61 -2.65
CA ALA A 69 6.91 -6.05 -3.71
C ALA A 69 6.91 -6.92 -4.97
N VAL A 70 8.06 -7.52 -5.32
CA VAL A 70 8.17 -8.47 -6.43
C VAL A 70 7.42 -9.77 -6.10
N ALA A 71 7.55 -10.29 -4.90
CA ALA A 71 6.80 -11.46 -4.45
C ALA A 71 5.28 -11.19 -4.51
N ALA A 72 4.82 -10.06 -3.98
CA ALA A 72 3.43 -9.64 -4.04
C ALA A 72 2.89 -9.55 -5.48
N SER A 73 3.72 -9.18 -6.47
CA SER A 73 3.31 -9.10 -7.87
C SER A 73 2.82 -10.42 -8.45
N LYS A 74 3.28 -11.54 -7.89
CA LYS A 74 2.94 -12.91 -8.30
C LYS A 74 1.69 -13.46 -7.60
N THR A 75 1.14 -12.72 -6.64
CA THR A 75 -0.02 -13.15 -5.85
C THR A 75 -1.31 -12.53 -6.32
N ASN A 76 -2.44 -13.18 -6.03
CA ASN A 76 -3.78 -12.69 -6.32
C ASN A 76 -4.35 -11.91 -5.13
N THR A 77 -3.60 -10.90 -4.69
CA THR A 77 -3.90 -10.04 -3.55
C THR A 77 -4.11 -8.58 -3.99
N PHE A 78 -4.61 -7.74 -3.10
CA PHE A 78 -4.68 -6.29 -3.30
C PHE A 78 -3.34 -5.67 -3.71
N LEU A 79 -2.24 -6.07 -3.05
CA LEU A 79 -0.90 -5.57 -3.36
C LEU A 79 -0.42 -6.05 -4.73
N GLY A 80 -0.73 -7.29 -5.11
CA GLY A 80 -0.43 -7.84 -6.43
C GLY A 80 -1.16 -7.07 -7.54
N GLU A 81 -2.45 -6.81 -7.37
CA GLU A 81 -3.20 -6.02 -8.35
C GLU A 81 -2.72 -4.56 -8.41
N ARG A 82 -2.42 -3.96 -7.25
CA ARG A 82 -1.80 -2.63 -7.19
C ARG A 82 -0.51 -2.57 -7.99
N TYR A 83 0.35 -3.59 -7.86
CA TYR A 83 1.57 -3.70 -8.64
C TYR A 83 1.26 -3.74 -10.14
N ARG A 84 0.42 -4.66 -10.59
CA ARG A 84 0.05 -4.85 -12.01
C ARG A 84 -0.49 -3.56 -12.63
N ARG A 85 -1.41 -2.87 -11.94
CA ARG A 85 -1.98 -1.60 -12.41
C ARG A 85 -0.94 -0.49 -12.58
N ILE A 86 -0.02 -0.35 -11.62
CA ILE A 86 1.01 0.68 -11.68
C ILE A 86 2.06 0.30 -12.72
N ALA A 87 2.46 -0.97 -12.79
CA ALA A 87 3.46 -1.45 -13.75
C ALA A 87 3.03 -1.22 -15.19
N ARG A 88 1.76 -1.49 -15.54
CA ARG A 88 1.20 -1.21 -16.88
C ARG A 88 1.26 0.25 -17.26
N ARG A 89 1.07 1.18 -16.32
CA ARG A 89 0.97 2.63 -16.59
C ARG A 89 2.27 3.39 -16.41
N ARG A 90 3.13 2.97 -15.48
CA ARG A 90 4.29 3.72 -15.01
C ARG A 90 5.59 2.93 -15.01
N GLY A 91 5.54 1.65 -15.38
CA GLY A 91 6.68 0.74 -15.42
C GLY A 91 6.97 0.05 -14.08
N LYS A 92 7.72 -1.06 -14.16
CA LYS A 92 8.00 -1.97 -13.04
C LYS A 92 8.72 -1.29 -11.87
N LYS A 93 9.74 -0.45 -12.13
CA LYS A 93 10.51 0.25 -11.07
C LYS A 93 9.61 1.10 -10.17
N ARG A 94 8.69 1.87 -10.77
CA ARG A 94 7.74 2.70 -10.02
C ARG A 94 6.70 1.87 -9.28
N ALA A 95 6.29 0.72 -9.84
CA ALA A 95 5.38 -0.20 -9.18
C ALA A 95 5.99 -0.80 -7.91
N ILE A 96 7.26 -1.23 -7.96
CA ILE A 96 7.99 -1.73 -6.78
C ILE A 96 8.00 -0.70 -5.66
N VAL A 97 8.36 0.55 -5.97
CA VAL A 97 8.39 1.63 -4.96
C VAL A 97 6.99 1.89 -4.38
N ALA A 98 5.96 1.91 -5.22
CA ALA A 98 4.59 2.17 -4.78
C ALA A 98 4.02 1.05 -3.89
N VAL A 99 4.35 -0.21 -4.20
CA VAL A 99 3.94 -1.36 -3.38
C VAL A 99 4.76 -1.41 -2.10
N GLY A 100 6.08 -1.21 -2.15
CA GLY A 100 6.93 -1.10 -0.96
C GLY A 100 6.45 -0.01 0.00
N ARG A 101 6.02 1.15 -0.53
CA ARG A 101 5.36 2.18 0.26
C ARG A 101 4.09 1.67 0.95
N SER A 102 3.26 0.91 0.24
CA SER A 102 2.02 0.37 0.83
C SER A 102 2.33 -0.61 1.96
N ILE A 103 3.35 -1.46 1.80
CA ILE A 103 3.81 -2.39 2.83
C ILE A 103 4.28 -1.61 4.07
N LEU A 104 5.06 -0.53 3.90
CA LEU A 104 5.49 0.32 5.03
C LEU A 104 4.31 0.97 5.77
N VAL A 105 3.30 1.43 5.04
CA VAL A 105 2.09 2.01 5.65
C VAL A 105 1.35 0.95 6.46
N ILE A 106 1.17 -0.25 5.91
CA ILE A 106 0.53 -1.38 6.61
C ILE A 106 1.34 -1.73 7.87
N ALA A 107 2.66 -1.90 7.74
CA ALA A 107 3.53 -2.20 8.86
C ALA A 107 3.46 -1.13 9.97
N TRP A 108 3.41 0.17 9.60
CA TRP A 108 3.25 1.24 10.56
C TRP A 108 1.94 1.12 11.35
N HIS A 109 0.82 0.84 10.67
CA HIS A 109 -0.48 0.67 11.33
C HIS A 109 -0.48 -0.53 12.28
N LEU A 110 0.06 -1.67 11.85
CA LEU A 110 0.17 -2.87 12.68
C LEU A 110 1.06 -2.66 13.92
N LEU A 111 2.18 -1.95 13.75
CA LEU A 111 3.09 -1.65 14.86
C LEU A 111 2.57 -0.55 15.78
N SER A 112 1.71 0.33 15.29
CA SER A 112 1.16 1.45 16.07
C SER A 112 -0.11 1.08 16.85
N ASN A 113 -0.82 0.04 16.44
CA ASN A 113 -2.02 -0.43 17.10
C ASN A 113 -1.95 -1.95 17.30
N PRO A 114 -1.82 -2.42 18.56
CA PRO A 114 -1.75 -3.86 18.87
C PRO A 114 -3.00 -4.65 18.47
N GLU A 115 -4.16 -3.99 18.42
CA GLU A 115 -5.44 -4.61 18.03
C GLU A 115 -5.65 -4.62 16.51
N ALA A 116 -4.74 -4.01 15.74
CA ALA A 116 -4.85 -3.99 14.29
C ALA A 116 -4.43 -5.33 13.70
N HIS A 117 -5.30 -5.91 12.88
CA HIS A 117 -5.02 -7.10 12.10
C HIS A 117 -4.96 -6.75 10.62
N PHE A 118 -4.06 -7.39 9.89
CA PHE A 118 -4.01 -7.24 8.44
C PHE A 118 -5.12 -8.06 7.79
N HIS A 119 -5.95 -7.39 7.02
CA HIS A 119 -6.94 -8.02 6.16
C HIS A 119 -6.65 -7.67 4.71
N ASP A 120 -6.49 -8.67 3.84
CA ASP A 120 -6.30 -8.41 2.41
C ASP A 120 -7.62 -7.99 1.77
N LEU A 121 -7.57 -6.90 1.01
CA LEU A 121 -8.74 -6.35 0.31
C LEU A 121 -9.09 -7.13 -0.97
N GLY A 122 -8.25 -8.10 -1.34
CA GLY A 122 -8.42 -8.93 -2.52
C GLY A 122 -8.07 -8.24 -3.84
N ALA A 123 -7.91 -9.06 -4.88
CA ALA A 123 -7.57 -8.57 -6.23
C ALA A 123 -8.67 -7.71 -6.85
N GLY A 124 -9.94 -8.00 -6.55
CA GLY A 124 -11.11 -7.28 -7.08
C GLY A 124 -11.35 -5.89 -6.48
N PHE A 125 -10.56 -5.46 -5.48
CA PHE A 125 -10.75 -4.18 -4.78
C PHE A 125 -10.83 -2.96 -5.70
N TYR A 126 -10.06 -2.95 -6.77
CA TYR A 126 -10.06 -1.84 -7.72
C TYR A 126 -11.23 -1.89 -8.69
N ASP A 127 -11.73 -3.07 -8.99
CA ASP A 127 -12.85 -3.25 -9.94
C ASP A 127 -14.16 -2.78 -9.31
N THR A 128 -14.36 -3.05 -8.02
CA THR A 128 -15.51 -2.54 -7.26
C THR A 128 -15.51 -1.02 -7.08
N ARG A 129 -14.33 -0.36 -7.17
CA ARG A 129 -14.18 1.10 -7.08
C ARG A 129 -14.19 1.83 -8.41
N ILE A 130 -14.17 1.11 -9.52
CA ILE A 130 -14.37 1.75 -10.82
C ILE A 130 -15.82 2.22 -10.86
N ARG A 131 -16.04 3.52 -10.99
CA ARG A 131 -17.38 4.06 -11.18
C ARG A 131 -17.98 3.38 -12.41
N PRO A 132 -19.07 2.63 -12.29
CA PRO A 132 -19.62 1.83 -13.39
C PRO A 132 -19.88 2.67 -14.64
N GLU A 133 -20.35 3.90 -14.47
CA GLU A 133 -20.55 4.87 -15.54
C GLU A 133 -19.26 5.24 -16.30
N ARG A 134 -18.13 5.28 -15.62
CA ARG A 134 -16.85 5.55 -16.28
C ARG A 134 -16.34 4.33 -17.05
N ALA A 135 -16.51 3.14 -16.49
CA ALA A 135 -16.16 1.89 -17.16
C ALA A 135 -17.01 1.72 -18.44
N LYS A 136 -18.33 1.90 -18.34
CA LYS A 136 -19.28 1.88 -19.43
C LYS A 136 -18.86 2.82 -20.57
N ARG A 137 -18.60 4.09 -20.28
CA ARG A 137 -18.15 5.06 -21.30
C ARG A 137 -16.82 4.68 -21.95
N ASN A 138 -15.89 4.10 -21.19
CA ASN A 138 -14.61 3.66 -21.76
C ASN A 138 -14.78 2.48 -22.72
N HIS A 139 -15.63 1.51 -22.37
CA HIS A 139 -15.91 0.36 -23.24
C HIS A 139 -16.66 0.79 -24.52
N ILE A 140 -17.62 1.69 -24.40
CA ILE A 140 -18.31 2.27 -25.56
C ILE A 140 -17.29 2.90 -26.51
N ARG A 141 -16.45 3.81 -26.02
CA ARG A 141 -15.42 4.45 -26.82
C ARG A 141 -14.46 3.48 -27.51
N GLN A 142 -14.10 2.40 -26.83
CA GLN A 142 -13.22 1.38 -27.42
C GLN A 142 -13.90 0.66 -28.57
N LEU A 143 -15.18 0.32 -28.44
CA LEU A 143 -15.95 -0.32 -29.49
C LEU A 143 -16.23 0.63 -30.66
N GLU A 144 -16.55 1.90 -30.39
CA GLU A 144 -16.71 2.93 -31.41
C GLU A 144 -15.42 3.17 -32.20
N ALA A 145 -14.25 3.17 -31.52
CA ALA A 145 -12.95 3.28 -32.17
C ALA A 145 -12.61 2.09 -33.08
N LEU A 146 -13.23 0.94 -32.86
CA LEU A 146 -13.15 -0.24 -33.73
C LEU A 146 -14.18 -0.22 -34.86
N GLY A 147 -14.99 0.86 -34.99
CA GLY A 147 -15.98 1.03 -36.03
C GLY A 147 -17.37 0.45 -35.72
N TYR A 148 -17.63 0.04 -34.48
CA TYR A 148 -18.95 -0.51 -34.09
C TYR A 148 -19.87 0.59 -33.55
N LYS A 149 -21.12 0.57 -33.93
CA LYS A 149 -22.17 1.36 -33.29
C LYS A 149 -22.72 0.63 -32.09
N VAL A 150 -22.54 1.20 -30.88
CA VAL A 150 -22.89 0.55 -29.62
C VAL A 150 -24.22 1.06 -29.09
N THR A 151 -25.20 0.19 -28.99
CA THR A 151 -26.49 0.40 -28.32
C THR A 151 -26.47 -0.40 -27.02
N LEU A 152 -26.85 0.20 -25.90
CA LEU A 152 -26.89 -0.47 -24.61
C LEU A 152 -28.33 -0.62 -24.14
N GLU A 153 -28.72 -1.84 -23.86
CA GLU A 153 -30.00 -2.16 -23.23
C GLU A 153 -29.73 -2.59 -21.77
N PRO A 154 -30.52 -2.12 -20.80
CA PRO A 154 -30.39 -2.58 -19.43
C PRO A 154 -30.78 -4.07 -19.39
N ALA A 155 -29.92 -4.90 -18.78
CA ALA A 155 -30.28 -6.28 -18.45
C ALA A 155 -31.35 -6.26 -17.36
N ALA A 156 -32.46 -6.99 -17.62
CA ALA A 156 -33.56 -7.15 -16.67
C ALA A 156 -33.11 -7.94 -15.43
#